data_30253656ce17d03d7df8edd43dde36c4
#
_entry.id   30253656ce17d03d7df8edd43dde36c4
#
_cell.length_a   1.000
_cell.length_b   1.000
_cell.length_c   1.000
_cell.angle_alpha   90.00
_cell.angle_beta   90.00
_cell.angle_gamma   90.00
#
_symmetry.space_group_name_H-M   'P 1'
#
loop_
_entity.id
_entity.type
_entity.pdbx_description
1 polymer ?
#
loop_
_entity_poly.entity_id
_entity_poly.type
_entity_poly.pdbx_seq_one_letter_code
_entity_poly.pdbx_strand_id
1 'polypeptide(L)'
;SASAFWKRSKSSLKKKDYNDFFKSISNDNDGSLIHIHTQAEGTLDYSTLFFIPKKAPFDMYNADYKSGIKLYIKRVFITDDDKELMPTYLRFVRGIIDSEDLPLNVSREILQQNRVLSKIKSNSVKKILDEFMKLAKNEDKYSEFYEQYGKPIKEGLYQDFENKDTLIELVRFKTTKSEDKVISFKDYVKNMNDDQKTIYYITGS
;
A
#
# COMPACT_ATOMS: atom_id res chain seq x y z
N SER A 1 22.44 22.41 -3.76
CA SER A 1 21.84 21.42 -2.85
C SER A 1 20.99 20.46 -3.68
N ALA A 2 21.28 19.16 -3.63
CA ALA A 2 20.47 18.19 -4.30
C ALA A 2 19.04 18.25 -3.73
N SER A 3 18.05 18.50 -4.56
CA SER A 3 16.65 18.51 -4.13
C SER A 3 16.25 17.09 -3.71
N ALA A 4 15.44 16.97 -2.66
CA ALA A 4 14.89 15.67 -2.24
C ALA A 4 14.22 14.96 -3.42
N PHE A 5 14.49 13.68 -3.62
CA PHE A 5 14.03 12.92 -4.78
C PHE A 5 12.52 13.05 -5.00
N TRP A 6 11.74 12.92 -3.92
CA TRP A 6 10.26 12.98 -3.95
C TRP A 6 9.68 14.38 -4.21
N LYS A 7 10.52 15.42 -4.22
CA LYS A 7 10.15 16.80 -4.60
C LYS A 7 10.47 17.12 -6.06
N ARG A 8 11.15 16.24 -6.76
CA ARG A 8 11.46 16.43 -8.18
C ARG A 8 10.21 16.25 -9.02
N SER A 9 10.12 16.97 -10.14
CA SER A 9 9.00 16.82 -11.09
C SER A 9 8.92 15.39 -11.60
N LYS A 10 7.72 14.80 -11.59
CA LYS A 10 7.48 13.45 -12.12
C LYS A 10 7.87 13.34 -13.60
N SER A 11 7.68 14.40 -14.39
CA SER A 11 8.03 14.42 -15.79
C SER A 11 9.55 14.30 -16.04
N SER A 12 10.37 14.65 -15.04
CA SER A 12 11.82 14.53 -15.10
C SER A 12 12.37 13.18 -14.65
N LEU A 13 11.50 12.29 -14.12
CA LEU A 13 11.89 11.01 -13.53
C LEU A 13 11.51 9.85 -14.43
N LYS A 14 12.46 8.94 -14.63
CA LYS A 14 12.26 7.68 -15.37
C LYS A 14 12.08 6.51 -14.40
N LYS A 15 11.56 5.41 -14.89
CA LYS A 15 11.39 4.17 -14.11
C LYS A 15 12.69 3.73 -13.43
N LYS A 16 13.82 3.89 -14.10
CA LYS A 16 15.14 3.58 -13.52
C LYS A 16 15.44 4.43 -12.30
N ASP A 17 15.14 5.73 -12.34
CA ASP A 17 15.41 6.65 -11.22
C ASP A 17 14.62 6.24 -9.97
N TYR A 18 13.35 5.84 -10.15
CA TYR A 18 12.52 5.31 -9.05
C TYR A 18 13.08 4.00 -8.49
N ASN A 19 13.52 3.09 -9.34
CA ASN A 19 14.12 1.83 -8.87
C ASN A 19 15.44 2.05 -8.13
N ASP A 20 16.30 2.93 -8.60
CA ASP A 20 17.56 3.26 -7.95
C ASP A 20 17.31 3.91 -6.58
N PHE A 21 16.33 4.80 -6.51
CA PHE A 21 15.91 5.40 -5.24
C PHE A 21 15.34 4.36 -4.27
N PHE A 22 14.45 3.47 -4.74
CA PHE A 22 13.90 2.39 -3.93
C PHE A 22 14.99 1.52 -3.31
N LYS A 23 15.98 1.09 -4.11
CA LYS A 23 17.12 0.32 -3.62
C LYS A 23 17.91 1.06 -2.53
N SER A 24 18.08 2.37 -2.69
CA SER A 24 18.82 3.19 -1.73
C SER A 24 18.14 3.32 -0.36
N ILE A 25 16.81 3.26 -0.31
CA ILE A 25 16.05 3.41 0.94
C ILE A 25 15.63 2.10 1.60
N SER A 26 15.59 1.00 0.84
CA SER A 26 15.06 -0.29 1.30
C SER A 26 16.10 -1.38 1.47
N ASN A 27 17.30 -1.22 0.91
CA ASN A 27 18.30 -2.26 0.77
C ASN A 27 17.80 -3.51 -0.01
N ASP A 28 16.74 -3.34 -0.80
CA ASP A 28 16.12 -4.38 -1.59
C ASP A 28 16.69 -4.35 -3.02
N ASN A 29 17.35 -5.42 -3.43
CA ASN A 29 17.97 -5.52 -4.73
C ASN A 29 17.03 -6.05 -5.83
N ASP A 30 15.91 -6.67 -5.46
CA ASP A 30 14.92 -7.18 -6.42
C ASP A 30 14.11 -6.08 -7.11
N GLY A 31 14.06 -4.91 -6.49
CA GLY A 31 13.36 -3.74 -7.02
C GLY A 31 11.88 -3.68 -6.64
N SER A 32 11.21 -2.63 -7.10
CA SER A 32 9.79 -2.42 -6.84
C SER A 32 8.91 -2.90 -7.99
N LEU A 33 7.75 -3.45 -7.66
CA LEU A 33 6.71 -3.80 -8.62
C LEU A 33 5.96 -2.55 -9.07
N ILE A 34 5.60 -1.69 -8.13
CA ILE A 34 4.82 -0.47 -8.32
C ILE A 34 5.48 0.67 -7.55
N HIS A 35 5.46 1.87 -8.11
CA HIS A 35 5.70 3.11 -7.38
C HIS A 35 4.53 4.06 -7.52
N ILE A 36 4.25 4.81 -6.46
CA ILE A 36 3.14 5.77 -6.38
C ILE A 36 3.71 7.09 -5.87
N HIS A 37 3.84 8.06 -6.77
CA HIS A 37 4.40 9.37 -6.47
C HIS A 37 3.32 10.43 -6.51
N THR A 38 3.07 11.08 -5.37
CA THR A 38 2.07 12.15 -5.23
C THR A 38 2.72 13.43 -4.75
N GLN A 39 2.34 14.52 -5.38
CA GLN A 39 2.67 15.89 -4.96
C GLN A 39 1.34 16.64 -4.87
N ALA A 40 0.87 16.87 -3.66
CA ALA A 40 -0.40 17.55 -3.37
C ALA A 40 -0.10 18.97 -2.90
N GLU A 41 -0.82 19.91 -3.47
CA GLU A 41 -0.77 21.34 -3.13
C GLU A 41 -2.21 21.83 -2.92
N GLY A 42 -2.39 22.78 -2.03
CA GLY A 42 -3.69 23.40 -1.74
C GLY A 42 -4.05 23.34 -0.27
N THR A 43 -5.16 22.70 0.11
CA THR A 43 -5.59 22.60 1.51
C THR A 43 -4.57 21.88 2.39
N LEU A 44 -3.87 20.90 1.83
CA LEU A 44 -2.73 20.23 2.45
C LEU A 44 -1.59 20.16 1.45
N ASP A 45 -0.42 20.60 1.86
CA ASP A 45 0.81 20.50 1.09
C ASP A 45 1.65 19.34 1.58
N TYR A 46 1.78 18.31 0.74
CA TYR A 46 2.61 17.15 1.02
C TYR A 46 3.08 16.43 -0.22
N SER A 47 4.11 15.67 -0.08
CA SER A 47 4.57 14.72 -1.09
C SER A 47 4.64 13.32 -0.49
N THR A 48 4.24 12.33 -1.28
CA THR A 48 4.42 10.93 -0.92
C THR A 48 5.06 10.17 -2.07
N LEU A 49 5.92 9.23 -1.74
CA LEU A 49 6.50 8.31 -2.70
C LEU A 49 6.49 6.92 -2.07
N PHE A 50 5.58 6.07 -2.54
CA PHE A 50 5.43 4.70 -2.04
C PHE A 50 5.90 3.69 -3.06
N PHE A 51 6.41 2.57 -2.56
CA PHE A 51 6.86 1.44 -3.34
C PHE A 51 6.24 0.16 -2.81
N ILE A 52 5.87 -0.72 -3.73
CA ILE A 52 5.50 -2.09 -3.42
C ILE A 52 6.66 -2.98 -3.88
N PRO A 53 7.36 -3.67 -2.98
CA PRO A 53 8.45 -4.57 -3.36
C PRO A 53 7.96 -5.69 -4.26
N LYS A 54 8.79 -6.18 -5.18
CA LYS A 54 8.45 -7.34 -6.02
C LYS A 54 8.21 -8.60 -5.20
N LYS A 55 8.99 -8.77 -4.11
CA LYS A 55 8.86 -9.87 -3.17
C LYS A 55 8.48 -9.35 -1.79
N ALA A 56 7.58 -10.05 -1.13
CA ALA A 56 7.22 -9.74 0.25
C ALA A 56 8.44 -9.84 1.16
N PRO A 57 8.63 -8.87 2.08
CA PRO A 57 9.66 -8.98 3.11
C PRO A 57 9.50 -10.28 3.91
N PHE A 58 10.56 -11.05 4.08
CA PHE A 58 10.52 -12.35 4.76
C PHE A 58 10.09 -12.25 6.23
N ASP A 59 10.34 -11.11 6.86
CA ASP A 59 10.05 -10.80 8.25
C ASP A 59 8.73 -10.03 8.44
N MET A 60 7.91 -9.90 7.40
CA MET A 60 6.69 -9.09 7.38
C MET A 60 5.67 -9.45 8.49
N TYR A 61 5.71 -10.70 8.98
CA TYR A 61 4.81 -11.19 10.03
C TYR A 61 5.45 -11.22 11.43
N ASN A 62 6.70 -10.79 11.55
CA ASN A 62 7.36 -10.73 12.84
C ASN A 62 6.77 -9.59 13.69
N ALA A 63 6.68 -9.80 15.00
CA ALA A 63 6.13 -8.81 15.93
C ALA A 63 6.93 -7.50 15.98
N ASP A 64 8.21 -7.57 15.70
CA ASP A 64 9.16 -6.46 15.67
C ASP A 64 9.36 -5.87 14.27
N TYR A 65 8.57 -6.32 13.29
CA TYR A 65 8.63 -5.78 11.92
C TYR A 65 8.42 -4.26 11.92
N LYS A 66 9.36 -3.56 11.32
CA LYS A 66 9.29 -2.11 11.18
C LYS A 66 8.63 -1.72 9.88
N SER A 67 7.71 -0.77 9.96
CA SER A 67 7.16 -0.12 8.77
C SER A 67 8.31 0.47 7.94
N GLY A 68 8.28 0.27 6.64
CA GLY A 68 9.25 0.86 5.73
C GLY A 68 8.93 2.29 5.32
N ILE A 69 8.09 3.00 6.07
CA ILE A 69 7.70 4.39 5.77
C ILE A 69 8.55 5.36 6.61
N LYS A 70 9.16 6.33 5.94
CA LYS A 70 9.93 7.42 6.56
C LYS A 70 9.13 8.71 6.51
N LEU A 71 8.95 9.34 7.66
CA LEU A 71 8.31 10.64 7.76
C LEU A 71 9.34 11.76 7.71
N TYR A 72 9.09 12.70 6.81
CA TYR A 72 9.79 13.97 6.70
C TYR A 72 8.82 15.13 6.95
N ILE A 73 9.32 16.21 7.48
CA ILE A 73 8.62 17.49 7.57
C ILE A 73 9.52 18.54 6.94
N LYS A 74 9.04 19.20 5.89
CA LYS A 74 9.82 20.21 5.14
C LYS A 74 11.21 19.69 4.76
N ARG A 75 11.26 18.43 4.29
CA ARG A 75 12.48 17.72 3.85
C ARG A 75 13.46 17.38 4.99
N VAL A 76 13.06 17.57 6.24
CA VAL A 76 13.83 17.14 7.43
C VAL A 76 13.31 15.79 7.88
N PHE A 77 14.21 14.81 8.03
CA PHE A 77 13.86 13.49 8.57
C PHE A 77 13.37 13.59 10.00
N ILE A 78 12.24 12.96 10.29
CA ILE A 78 11.61 12.95 11.63
C ILE A 78 11.67 11.56 12.25
N THR A 79 11.15 10.54 11.57
CA THR A 79 11.09 9.16 12.08
C THR A 79 10.92 8.14 10.97
N ASP A 80 11.35 6.92 11.21
CA ASP A 80 11.11 5.73 10.38
C ASP A 80 10.42 4.59 11.16
N ASP A 81 9.95 4.88 12.38
CA ASP A 81 9.35 3.88 13.28
C ASP A 81 7.95 4.31 13.78
N ASP A 82 7.21 5.03 12.98
CA ASP A 82 5.83 5.38 13.31
C ASP A 82 4.85 4.42 12.62
N LYS A 83 4.25 3.53 13.42
CA LYS A 83 3.28 2.52 12.96
C LYS A 83 1.94 3.14 12.53
N GLU A 84 1.69 4.39 12.87
CA GLU A 84 0.45 5.09 12.53
C GLU A 84 0.45 5.66 11.09
N LEU A 85 1.59 5.68 10.41
CA LEU A 85 1.70 6.25 9.06
C LEU A 85 1.04 5.40 7.97
N MET A 86 0.87 4.09 8.21
CA MET A 86 0.26 3.16 7.27
C MET A 86 -0.52 2.08 8.04
N PRO A 87 -1.70 1.64 7.58
CA PRO A 87 -2.43 0.56 8.25
C PRO A 87 -1.65 -0.76 8.19
N THR A 88 -1.85 -1.60 9.20
CA THR A 88 -1.11 -2.85 9.37
C THR A 88 -1.26 -3.80 8.19
N TYR A 89 -2.39 -3.82 7.53
CA TYR A 89 -2.59 -4.66 6.35
C TYR A 89 -1.80 -4.21 5.12
N LEU A 90 -1.26 -2.98 5.11
CA LEU A 90 -0.36 -2.44 4.10
C LEU A 90 1.09 -2.30 4.61
N ARG A 91 1.49 -3.10 5.62
CA ARG A 91 2.82 -3.05 6.23
C ARG A 91 4.00 -3.29 5.30
N PHE A 92 3.74 -3.91 4.15
CA PHE A 92 4.74 -4.15 3.11
C PHE A 92 5.05 -2.91 2.26
N VAL A 93 4.26 -1.85 2.36
CA VAL A 93 4.51 -0.60 1.64
C VAL A 93 5.73 0.10 2.23
N ARG A 94 6.63 0.52 1.36
CA ARG A 94 7.84 1.27 1.72
C ARG A 94 7.81 2.64 1.09
N GLY A 95 8.52 3.58 1.65
CA GLY A 95 8.67 4.90 1.03
C GLY A 95 8.71 6.08 1.97
N ILE A 96 8.21 7.20 1.47
CA ILE A 96 8.38 8.52 2.04
C ILE A 96 7.03 9.23 2.17
N ILE A 97 6.82 9.87 3.31
CA ILE A 97 5.81 10.91 3.50
C ILE A 97 6.55 12.19 3.89
N ASP A 98 6.30 13.29 3.19
CA ASP A 98 6.87 14.60 3.52
C ASP A 98 5.77 15.66 3.56
N SER A 99 5.49 16.20 4.74
CA SER A 99 4.47 17.23 4.98
C SER A 99 5.11 18.62 5.07
N GLU A 100 4.50 19.60 4.40
CA GLU A 100 4.89 21.01 4.56
C GLU A 100 4.12 21.70 5.70
N ASP A 101 2.97 21.15 6.11
CA ASP A 101 2.04 21.80 7.05
C ASP A 101 2.34 21.48 8.54
N LEU A 102 3.16 20.48 8.80
CA LEU A 102 3.52 20.11 10.16
C LEU A 102 4.69 20.97 10.67
N PRO A 103 4.68 21.33 11.97
CA PRO A 103 5.83 21.98 12.58
C PRO A 103 6.99 21.00 12.79
N LEU A 104 8.22 21.50 12.71
CA LEU A 104 9.43 20.67 12.89
C LEU A 104 9.65 20.16 14.32
N ASN A 105 9.05 20.82 15.32
CA ASN A 105 9.19 20.47 16.73
C ASN A 105 8.11 19.50 17.22
N VAL A 106 7.70 18.56 16.40
CA VAL A 106 6.68 17.56 16.76
C VAL A 106 7.26 16.50 17.69
N SER A 107 6.51 16.17 18.74
CA SER A 107 6.74 14.98 19.55
C SER A 107 5.99 13.78 18.97
N ARG A 108 6.41 12.56 19.35
CA ARG A 108 5.73 11.32 18.93
C ARG A 108 4.24 11.31 19.30
N GLU A 109 3.88 11.86 20.45
CA GLU A 109 2.49 11.97 20.91
C GLU A 109 1.66 12.90 20.02
N ILE A 110 2.24 14.00 19.56
CA ILE A 110 1.58 14.93 18.65
C ILE A 110 1.33 14.29 17.29
N LEU A 111 2.25 13.45 16.82
CA LEU A 111 2.08 12.74 15.54
C LEU A 111 0.90 11.77 15.57
N GLN A 112 0.71 11.03 16.66
CA GLN A 112 -0.33 10.01 16.79
C GLN A 112 -1.77 10.56 16.69
N GLN A 113 -1.99 11.82 17.07
CA GLN A 113 -3.32 12.46 17.05
C GLN A 113 -3.43 13.58 16.02
N ASN A 114 -2.50 13.67 15.10
CA ASN A 114 -2.43 14.78 14.18
C ASN A 114 -3.40 14.59 13.00
N ARG A 115 -4.32 15.53 12.84
CA ARG A 115 -5.34 15.52 11.76
C ARG A 115 -4.72 15.60 10.37
N VAL A 116 -3.62 16.33 10.20
CA VAL A 116 -2.91 16.44 8.92
C VAL A 116 -2.35 15.08 8.50
N LEU A 117 -1.65 14.39 9.41
CA LEU A 117 -1.13 13.04 9.14
C LEU A 117 -2.23 12.03 8.90
N SER A 118 -3.31 12.08 9.68
CA SER A 118 -4.47 11.22 9.48
C SER A 118 -5.08 11.40 8.09
N LYS A 119 -5.17 12.63 7.60
CA LYS A 119 -5.66 12.92 6.25
C LYS A 119 -4.70 12.48 5.16
N ILE A 120 -3.40 12.69 5.33
CA ILE A 120 -2.36 12.19 4.42
C ILE A 120 -2.42 10.67 4.34
N LYS A 121 -2.53 9.98 5.48
CA LYS A 121 -2.70 8.52 5.56
C LYS A 121 -3.92 8.04 4.78
N SER A 122 -5.09 8.61 5.04
CA SER A 122 -6.34 8.24 4.36
C SER A 122 -6.23 8.42 2.84
N ASN A 123 -5.70 9.56 2.39
CA ASN A 123 -5.47 9.81 0.97
C ASN A 123 -4.46 8.83 0.35
N SER A 124 -3.41 8.49 1.09
CA SER A 124 -2.36 7.56 0.67
C SER A 124 -2.91 6.15 0.50
N VAL A 125 -3.69 5.67 1.46
CA VAL A 125 -4.34 4.36 1.39
C VAL A 125 -5.23 4.26 0.16
N LYS A 126 -6.07 5.25 -0.11
CA LYS A 126 -6.91 5.28 -1.31
C LYS A 126 -6.10 5.17 -2.60
N LYS A 127 -5.02 5.94 -2.71
CA LYS A 127 -4.16 5.89 -3.91
C LYS A 127 -3.46 4.54 -4.08
N ILE A 128 -3.02 3.93 -3.00
CA ILE A 128 -2.39 2.59 -3.03
C ILE A 128 -3.42 1.56 -3.50
N LEU A 129 -4.62 1.56 -2.93
CA LEU A 129 -5.69 0.64 -3.32
C LEU A 129 -6.14 0.87 -4.77
N ASP A 130 -6.21 2.11 -5.24
CA ASP A 130 -6.51 2.44 -6.64
C ASP A 130 -5.46 1.85 -7.60
N GLU A 131 -4.18 1.87 -7.23
CA GLU A 131 -3.13 1.22 -8.03
C GLU A 131 -3.28 -0.30 -8.04
N PHE A 132 -3.67 -0.91 -6.93
CA PHE A 132 -3.99 -2.34 -6.91
C PHE A 132 -5.19 -2.68 -7.80
N MET A 133 -6.23 -1.83 -7.80
CA MET A 133 -7.37 -1.98 -8.71
C MET A 133 -6.98 -1.86 -10.19
N LYS A 134 -6.05 -0.97 -10.52
CA LYS A 134 -5.48 -0.89 -11.88
C LYS A 134 -4.71 -2.15 -12.23
N LEU A 135 -3.90 -2.66 -11.32
CA LEU A 135 -3.16 -3.91 -11.51
C LEU A 135 -4.11 -5.09 -11.70
N ALA A 136 -5.23 -5.13 -10.96
CA ALA A 136 -6.24 -6.19 -11.04
C ALA A 136 -6.96 -6.29 -12.40
N LYS A 137 -6.81 -5.29 -13.27
CA LYS A 137 -7.30 -5.37 -14.66
C LYS A 137 -6.49 -6.37 -15.52
N ASN A 138 -5.29 -6.73 -15.08
CA ASN A 138 -4.47 -7.77 -15.68
C ASN A 138 -4.38 -8.95 -14.71
N GLU A 139 -5.13 -10.01 -14.95
CA GLU A 139 -5.26 -11.15 -14.03
C GLU A 139 -3.92 -11.84 -13.74
N ASP A 140 -3.07 -12.03 -14.74
CA ASP A 140 -1.78 -12.71 -14.55
C ASP A 140 -0.86 -11.89 -13.62
N LYS A 141 -0.72 -10.60 -13.88
CA LYS A 141 0.09 -9.71 -13.04
C LYS A 141 -0.49 -9.58 -11.63
N TYR A 142 -1.81 -9.55 -11.53
CA TYR A 142 -2.46 -9.45 -10.22
C TYR A 142 -2.30 -10.76 -9.43
N SER A 143 -2.35 -11.91 -10.07
CA SER A 143 -2.11 -13.20 -9.42
C SER A 143 -0.71 -13.28 -8.82
N GLU A 144 0.32 -12.86 -9.55
CA GLU A 144 1.70 -12.80 -9.04
C GLU A 144 1.81 -11.87 -7.82
N PHE A 145 1.19 -10.68 -7.89
CA PHE A 145 1.12 -9.76 -6.77
C PHE A 145 0.37 -10.36 -5.58
N TYR A 146 -0.75 -11.01 -5.84
CA TYR A 146 -1.61 -11.58 -4.81
C TYR A 146 -0.98 -12.78 -4.09
N GLU A 147 -0.13 -13.56 -4.75
CA GLU A 147 0.69 -14.60 -4.11
C GLU A 147 1.57 -14.03 -3.01
N GLN A 148 2.11 -12.83 -3.22
CA GLN A 148 2.97 -12.15 -2.24
C GLN A 148 2.17 -11.45 -1.13
N TYR A 149 1.08 -10.78 -1.48
CA TYR A 149 0.41 -9.81 -0.61
C TYR A 149 -1.06 -10.10 -0.33
N GLY A 150 -1.60 -11.18 -0.85
CA GLY A 150 -3.01 -11.52 -0.67
C GLY A 150 -3.42 -11.72 0.78
N LYS A 151 -2.55 -12.33 1.58
CA LYS A 151 -2.81 -12.57 3.01
C LYS A 151 -2.96 -11.26 3.80
N PRO A 152 -2.00 -10.31 3.79
CA PRO A 152 -2.20 -9.04 4.47
C PRO A 152 -3.35 -8.21 3.89
N ILE A 153 -3.60 -8.24 2.58
CA ILE A 153 -4.75 -7.54 1.99
C ILE A 153 -6.08 -8.05 2.53
N LYS A 154 -6.23 -9.37 2.75
CA LYS A 154 -7.42 -9.93 3.39
C LYS A 154 -7.64 -9.41 4.81
N GLU A 155 -6.59 -9.15 5.56
CA GLU A 155 -6.68 -8.54 6.88
C GLU A 155 -7.38 -7.17 6.83
N GLY A 156 -7.22 -6.43 5.73
CA GLY A 156 -7.88 -5.14 5.51
C GLY A 156 -9.40 -5.19 5.60
N LEU A 157 -10.03 -6.33 5.26
CA LEU A 157 -11.48 -6.50 5.40
C LEU A 157 -11.99 -6.34 6.83
N TYR A 158 -11.14 -6.60 7.82
CA TYR A 158 -11.45 -6.49 9.24
C TYR A 158 -10.93 -5.20 9.87
N GLN A 159 -9.99 -4.52 9.23
CA GLN A 159 -9.31 -3.36 9.79
C GLN A 159 -9.77 -2.04 9.18
N ASP A 160 -10.17 -2.03 7.91
CA ASP A 160 -10.45 -0.83 7.12
C ASP A 160 -11.87 -0.84 6.56
N PHE A 161 -12.80 -0.42 7.39
CA PHE A 161 -14.21 -0.34 6.99
C PHE A 161 -14.48 0.77 5.97
N GLU A 162 -13.67 1.81 5.96
CA GLU A 162 -13.82 2.93 5.02
C GLU A 162 -13.55 2.50 3.57
N ASN A 163 -12.60 1.60 3.37
CA ASN A 163 -12.22 1.08 2.04
C ASN A 163 -12.74 -0.34 1.78
N LYS A 164 -13.74 -0.80 2.55
CA LYS A 164 -14.23 -2.18 2.50
C LYS A 164 -14.67 -2.61 1.11
N ASP A 165 -15.41 -1.77 0.39
CA ASP A 165 -15.92 -2.10 -0.94
C ASP A 165 -14.78 -2.33 -1.94
N THR A 166 -13.75 -1.49 -1.91
CA THR A 166 -12.54 -1.68 -2.74
C THR A 166 -11.79 -2.95 -2.35
N LEU A 167 -11.66 -3.22 -1.06
CA LEU A 167 -10.98 -4.43 -0.57
C LEU A 167 -11.73 -5.71 -0.96
N ILE A 168 -13.05 -5.70 -0.96
CA ILE A 168 -13.87 -6.83 -1.44
C ILE A 168 -13.55 -7.14 -2.90
N GLU A 169 -13.35 -6.13 -3.74
CA GLU A 169 -12.98 -6.34 -5.14
C GLU A 169 -11.52 -6.84 -5.33
N LEU A 170 -10.64 -6.54 -4.39
CA LEU A 170 -9.22 -6.91 -4.44
C LEU A 170 -8.92 -8.31 -3.91
N VAL A 171 -9.73 -8.86 -3.01
CA VAL A 171 -9.47 -10.18 -2.44
C VAL A 171 -9.78 -11.30 -3.42
N ARG A 172 -9.06 -12.40 -3.29
CA ARG A 172 -9.17 -13.59 -4.13
C ARG A 172 -9.25 -14.84 -3.26
N PHE A 173 -9.94 -15.86 -3.75
CA PHE A 173 -10.13 -17.12 -3.05
C PHE A 173 -10.03 -18.29 -4.02
N LYS A 174 -9.57 -19.43 -3.53
CA LYS A 174 -9.71 -20.71 -4.21
C LYS A 174 -11.15 -21.20 -4.09
N THR A 175 -11.63 -21.84 -5.12
CA THR A 175 -12.97 -22.45 -5.14
C THR A 175 -12.90 -23.88 -5.67
N THR A 176 -13.95 -24.65 -5.44
CA THR A 176 -14.06 -26.02 -5.99
C THR A 176 -14.08 -26.06 -7.51
N LYS A 177 -14.41 -24.94 -8.17
CA LYS A 177 -14.48 -24.84 -9.64
C LYS A 177 -13.27 -24.14 -10.26
N SER A 178 -12.39 -23.56 -9.46
CA SER A 178 -11.23 -22.76 -9.95
C SER A 178 -9.90 -23.53 -9.93
N GLU A 179 -9.92 -24.80 -9.53
CA GLU A 179 -8.72 -25.63 -9.37
C GLU A 179 -7.71 -24.92 -8.44
N ASP A 180 -6.48 -24.72 -8.94
CA ASP A 180 -5.41 -24.03 -8.17
C ASP A 180 -5.43 -22.52 -8.31
N LYS A 181 -6.28 -21.96 -9.16
CA LYS A 181 -6.37 -20.53 -9.37
C LYS A 181 -7.23 -19.86 -8.29
N VAL A 182 -6.85 -18.65 -7.91
CA VAL A 182 -7.68 -17.79 -7.08
C VAL A 182 -8.56 -16.92 -7.95
N ILE A 183 -9.80 -16.68 -7.54
CA ILE A 183 -10.77 -15.87 -8.25
C ILE A 183 -11.38 -14.79 -7.34
N SER A 184 -11.95 -13.75 -7.94
CA SER A 184 -12.67 -12.70 -7.23
C SER A 184 -14.07 -13.16 -6.78
N PHE A 185 -14.68 -12.44 -5.86
CA PHE A 185 -16.10 -12.62 -5.56
C PHE A 185 -16.99 -12.41 -6.77
N LYS A 186 -16.66 -11.43 -7.60
CA LYS A 186 -17.39 -11.14 -8.85
C LYS A 186 -17.39 -12.34 -9.78
N ASP A 187 -16.25 -12.99 -9.97
CA ASP A 187 -16.15 -14.18 -10.80
C ASP A 187 -16.86 -15.38 -10.17
N TYR A 188 -16.79 -15.51 -8.85
CA TYR A 188 -17.55 -16.53 -8.12
C TYR A 188 -19.06 -16.37 -8.39
N VAL A 189 -19.60 -15.17 -8.20
CA VAL A 189 -21.02 -14.87 -8.40
C VAL A 189 -21.44 -15.12 -9.87
N LYS A 190 -20.59 -14.74 -10.83
CA LYS A 190 -20.83 -15.01 -12.27
C LYS A 190 -20.93 -16.49 -12.58
N ASN A 191 -20.22 -17.33 -11.85
CA ASN A 191 -20.17 -18.79 -12.05
C ASN A 191 -21.13 -19.56 -11.13
N MET A 192 -21.95 -18.87 -10.33
CA MET A 192 -23.00 -19.50 -9.51
C MET A 192 -24.06 -20.15 -10.40
N ASN A 193 -24.70 -21.20 -9.90
CA ASN A 193 -25.88 -21.76 -10.53
C ASN A 193 -27.06 -20.76 -10.40
N ASP A 194 -28.00 -20.81 -11.34
CA ASP A 194 -29.11 -19.84 -11.40
C ASP A 194 -30.01 -19.83 -10.15
N ASP A 195 -30.10 -20.96 -9.45
CA ASP A 195 -30.85 -21.13 -8.21
C ASP A 195 -30.03 -20.83 -6.94
N GLN A 196 -28.72 -20.66 -7.05
CA GLN A 196 -27.83 -20.34 -5.94
C GLN A 196 -27.93 -18.86 -5.57
N LYS A 197 -28.34 -18.57 -4.33
CA LYS A 197 -28.52 -17.18 -3.83
C LYS A 197 -27.46 -16.72 -2.82
N THR A 198 -26.57 -17.61 -2.44
CA THR A 198 -25.61 -17.38 -1.34
C THR A 198 -24.23 -17.88 -1.73
N ILE A 199 -23.20 -17.17 -1.26
CA ILE A 199 -21.81 -17.61 -1.36
C ILE A 199 -21.55 -18.60 -0.23
N TYR A 200 -21.13 -19.81 -0.57
CA TYR A 200 -20.70 -20.82 0.42
C TYR A 200 -19.19 -20.76 0.60
N TYR A 201 -18.73 -20.86 1.83
CA TYR A 201 -17.31 -20.88 2.13
C TYR A 201 -16.96 -21.94 3.17
N ILE A 202 -15.73 -22.42 3.10
CA ILE A 202 -15.14 -23.33 4.09
C ILE A 202 -13.90 -22.64 4.65
N THR A 203 -13.79 -22.65 5.97
CA THR A 203 -12.56 -22.23 6.64
C THR A 203 -11.71 -23.46 6.93
N GLY A 204 -10.43 -23.39 6.63
CA GLY A 204 -9.47 -24.46 6.91
C GLY A 204 -8.05 -23.91 6.98
N SER A 205 -7.21 -24.58 7.72
CA SER A 205 -5.77 -24.36 7.75
C SER A 205 -5.07 -25.14 6.64
#